data_eeb195bf2886aa99ea2afa42103e8d40
#
_entry.id   eeb195bf2886aa99ea2afa42103e8d40
#
_cell.length_a   1.000
_cell.length_b   1.000
_cell.length_c   1.000
_cell.angle_alpha   90.00
_cell.angle_beta   90.00
_cell.angle_gamma   90.00
#
_symmetry.space_group_name_H-M   'P 1'
#
loop_
_entity.id
_entity.type
_entity.pdbx_description
1 polymer ?
#
loop_
_entity_poly.entity_id
_entity_poly.type
_entity_poly.pdbx_seq_one_letter_code
_entity_poly.pdbx_strand_id
1 'polypeptide(L)'
;GDRSEEKGKLQIMTCVTDPYGNPYVPGSSLKGMLRTILLSKDIAQDQIKYKRDQSQIRSELSTGRKNRKILNRNIGIIEKKAFCTLKHTDKEDVEFDNMSGIIVGDSEPLSREDIVLCQKWEQHVDGSYKTLNLLRECIKPGTVIKSSLTIDETECNLKIEDILDAVKLFYEQYYQVFQSKFPRCDRGKPNTVFLG
;
A
#
# COMPACT_ATOMS: atom_id res chain seq x y z
N GLY A 1 -14.23 34.52 -5.60
CA GLY A 1 -13.38 33.36 -5.79
C GLY A 1 -13.14 33.19 -7.26
N ASP A 2 -11.92 33.48 -7.67
CA ASP A 2 -11.46 33.41 -9.06
C ASP A 2 -11.51 31.95 -9.53
N ARG A 3 -12.46 31.65 -10.42
CA ARG A 3 -12.48 30.40 -11.16
C ARG A 3 -11.51 30.57 -12.32
N SER A 4 -10.27 30.18 -12.14
CA SER A 4 -9.39 29.92 -13.27
C SER A 4 -10.04 28.76 -14.06
N GLU A 5 -10.55 29.05 -15.25
CA GLU A 5 -11.03 28.03 -16.19
C GLU A 5 -9.85 27.16 -16.59
N GLU A 6 -9.59 26.08 -15.83
CA GLU A 6 -8.71 25.03 -16.30
C GLU A 6 -9.39 24.34 -17.49
N LYS A 7 -8.89 24.62 -18.68
CA LYS A 7 -9.30 23.99 -19.93
C LYS A 7 -8.87 22.52 -19.95
N GLY A 8 -9.56 21.66 -19.21
CA GLY A 8 -9.30 20.23 -19.18
C GLY A 8 -10.62 19.46 -19.02
N LYS A 9 -10.74 18.30 -19.67
CA LYS A 9 -11.88 17.41 -19.50
C LYS A 9 -11.87 16.87 -18.07
N LEU A 10 -12.95 17.11 -17.31
CA LEU A 10 -13.13 16.54 -15.98
C LEU A 10 -13.17 15.01 -16.08
N GLN A 11 -12.32 14.34 -15.34
CA GLN A 11 -12.30 12.89 -15.22
C GLN A 11 -12.93 12.47 -13.90
N ILE A 12 -13.71 11.39 -13.93
CA ILE A 12 -14.29 10.78 -12.75
C ILE A 12 -13.77 9.34 -12.66
N MET A 13 -13.09 9.01 -11.57
CA MET A 13 -12.67 7.65 -11.26
C MET A 13 -13.69 7.03 -10.30
N THR A 14 -14.35 5.99 -10.76
CA THR A 14 -15.36 5.26 -9.99
C THR A 14 -14.73 4.18 -9.12
N CYS A 15 -15.43 3.78 -8.06
CA CYS A 15 -15.11 2.58 -7.29
C CYS A 15 -15.27 1.32 -8.14
N VAL A 16 -14.57 0.27 -7.74
CA VAL A 16 -14.85 -1.09 -8.22
C VAL A 16 -16.23 -1.51 -7.71
N THR A 17 -17.02 -2.13 -8.58
CA THR A 17 -18.37 -2.61 -8.23
C THR A 17 -18.55 -4.06 -8.60
N ASP A 18 -19.42 -4.74 -7.86
CA ASP A 18 -19.90 -6.08 -8.19
C ASP A 18 -20.82 -6.05 -9.44
N PRO A 19 -21.27 -7.20 -9.96
CA PRO A 19 -22.18 -7.25 -11.10
C PRO A 19 -23.54 -6.59 -10.86
N TYR A 20 -23.91 -6.35 -9.60
CA TYR A 20 -25.14 -5.66 -9.21
C TYR A 20 -24.94 -4.15 -9.06
N GLY A 21 -23.71 -3.68 -9.23
CA GLY A 21 -23.34 -2.27 -9.13
C GLY A 21 -23.06 -1.79 -7.71
N ASN A 22 -22.90 -2.67 -6.71
CA ASN A 22 -22.55 -2.30 -5.35
C ASN A 22 -21.02 -2.11 -5.24
N PRO A 23 -20.54 -1.02 -4.64
CA PRO A 23 -19.12 -0.83 -4.39
C PRO A 23 -18.58 -1.87 -3.42
N TYR A 24 -17.33 -2.28 -3.61
CA TYR A 24 -16.63 -3.17 -2.66
C TYR A 24 -15.12 -2.90 -2.69
N VAL A 25 -14.41 -3.40 -1.70
CA VAL A 25 -12.94 -3.35 -1.66
C VAL A 25 -12.40 -4.71 -2.08
N PRO A 26 -11.66 -4.79 -3.20
CA PRO A 26 -11.07 -6.05 -3.66
C PRO A 26 -10.09 -6.64 -2.63
N GLY A 27 -10.17 -7.94 -2.39
CA GLY A 27 -9.23 -8.67 -1.53
C GLY A 27 -7.78 -8.53 -1.99
N SER A 28 -7.55 -8.41 -3.28
CA SER A 28 -6.22 -8.13 -3.85
C SER A 28 -5.65 -6.79 -3.38
N SER A 29 -6.47 -5.75 -3.23
CA SER A 29 -6.05 -4.45 -2.68
C SER A 29 -5.70 -4.57 -1.20
N LEU A 30 -6.53 -5.28 -0.42
CA LEU A 30 -6.26 -5.55 0.99
C LEU A 30 -4.99 -6.39 1.17
N LYS A 31 -4.80 -7.42 0.34
CA LYS A 31 -3.58 -8.24 0.34
C LYS A 31 -2.33 -7.42 -0.02
N GLY A 32 -2.44 -6.51 -1.00
CA GLY A 32 -1.36 -5.58 -1.36
C GLY A 32 -0.97 -4.65 -0.22
N MET A 33 -1.96 -4.14 0.53
CA MET A 33 -1.72 -3.39 1.77
C MET A 33 -0.98 -4.23 2.81
N LEU A 34 -1.44 -5.46 3.09
CA LEU A 34 -0.78 -6.37 4.03
C LEU A 34 0.66 -6.66 3.60
N ARG A 35 0.92 -6.89 2.33
CA ARG A 35 2.28 -7.07 1.80
C ARG A 35 3.16 -5.86 2.11
N THR A 36 2.65 -4.65 1.93
CA THR A 36 3.41 -3.41 2.19
C THR A 36 3.75 -3.25 3.67
N ILE A 37 2.81 -3.48 4.57
CA ILE A 37 3.06 -3.32 6.02
C ILE A 37 3.98 -4.40 6.58
N LEU A 38 3.87 -5.65 6.09
CA LEU A 38 4.75 -6.74 6.47
C LEU A 38 6.19 -6.51 5.96
N LEU A 39 6.34 -6.02 4.73
CA LEU A 39 7.63 -5.62 4.18
C LEU A 39 8.27 -4.51 5.01
N SER A 40 7.49 -3.50 5.40
CA SER A 40 7.97 -2.42 6.26
C SER A 40 8.47 -2.92 7.61
N LYS A 41 7.74 -3.87 8.23
CA LYS A 41 8.16 -4.53 9.47
C LYS A 41 9.49 -5.28 9.29
N ASP A 42 9.61 -6.10 8.25
CA ASP A 42 10.81 -6.91 8.01
C ASP A 42 12.05 -6.03 7.79
N ILE A 43 11.92 -4.97 6.98
CA ILE A 43 13.02 -4.01 6.77
C ILE A 43 13.42 -3.31 8.07
N ALA A 44 12.46 -2.94 8.90
CA ALA A 44 12.74 -2.23 10.16
C ALA A 44 13.43 -3.12 11.19
N GLN A 45 13.03 -4.38 11.27
CA GLN A 45 13.55 -5.35 12.24
C GLN A 45 14.91 -5.90 11.85
N ASP A 46 15.18 -6.05 10.55
CA ASP A 46 16.46 -6.58 10.06
C ASP A 46 17.13 -5.66 9.03
N GLN A 47 17.62 -4.52 9.50
CA GLN A 47 18.33 -3.57 8.65
C GLN A 47 19.64 -4.12 8.07
N ILE A 48 20.25 -5.11 8.72
CA ILE A 48 21.50 -5.74 8.24
C ILE A 48 21.23 -6.51 6.95
N LYS A 49 20.14 -7.25 6.89
CA LYS A 49 19.65 -7.99 5.71
C LYS A 49 19.55 -7.08 4.46
N TYR A 50 19.17 -5.82 4.66
CA TYR A 50 18.91 -4.86 3.58
C TYR A 50 20.02 -3.83 3.35
N LYS A 51 21.11 -3.88 4.09
CA LYS A 51 22.20 -2.87 4.02
C LYS A 51 22.77 -2.69 2.61
N ARG A 52 22.97 -3.80 1.88
CA ARG A 52 23.50 -3.77 0.52
C ARG A 52 22.50 -3.12 -0.46
N ASP A 53 21.21 -3.47 -0.33
CA ASP A 53 20.14 -2.93 -1.18
C ASP A 53 19.97 -1.43 -0.93
N GLN A 54 20.04 -0.99 0.32
CA GLN A 54 20.03 0.43 0.66
C GLN A 54 21.18 1.19 0.01
N SER A 55 22.39 0.63 0.03
CA SER A 55 23.56 1.27 -0.60
C SER A 55 23.40 1.36 -2.12
N GLN A 56 22.86 0.31 -2.74
CA GLN A 56 22.59 0.30 -4.18
C GLN A 56 21.52 1.32 -4.57
N ILE A 57 20.42 1.40 -3.81
CA ILE A 57 19.36 2.40 -4.04
C ILE A 57 19.92 3.82 -3.94
N ARG A 58 20.73 4.10 -2.91
CA ARG A 58 21.38 5.41 -2.77
C ARG A 58 22.26 5.76 -3.95
N SER A 59 23.05 4.79 -4.44
CA SER A 59 23.89 4.95 -5.60
C SER A 59 23.07 5.25 -6.86
N GLU A 60 22.00 4.51 -7.11
CA GLU A 60 21.13 4.75 -8.25
C GLU A 60 20.42 6.10 -8.21
N LEU A 61 19.96 6.52 -7.03
CA LEU A 61 19.35 7.83 -6.85
C LEU A 61 20.33 8.98 -7.05
N SER A 62 21.63 8.78 -6.72
CA SER A 62 22.67 9.81 -6.91
C SER A 62 23.01 10.06 -8.37
N THR A 63 22.67 9.14 -9.29
CA THR A 63 22.92 9.30 -10.74
C THR A 63 22.03 10.36 -11.40
N GLY A 64 21.04 10.90 -10.68
CA GLY A 64 20.14 11.94 -11.19
C GLY A 64 19.13 11.46 -12.24
N ARG A 65 19.11 10.18 -12.57
CA ARG A 65 18.12 9.61 -13.50
C ARG A 65 16.74 9.59 -12.85
N LYS A 66 15.89 10.54 -13.20
CA LYS A 66 14.50 10.62 -12.74
C LYS A 66 13.59 9.82 -13.70
N ASN A 67 13.60 8.50 -13.60
CA ASN A 67 12.66 7.65 -14.32
C ASN A 67 11.65 7.06 -13.33
N ARG A 68 10.37 7.03 -13.71
CA ARG A 68 9.29 6.42 -12.93
C ARG A 68 9.57 4.97 -12.49
N LYS A 69 10.43 4.25 -13.23
CA LYS A 69 10.77 2.85 -13.00
C LYS A 69 12.14 2.63 -12.35
N ILE A 70 12.82 3.71 -11.93
CA ILE A 70 14.22 3.65 -11.47
C ILE A 70 14.43 2.60 -10.35
N LEU A 71 13.47 2.45 -9.45
CA LEU A 71 13.56 1.53 -8.31
C LEU A 71 12.81 0.20 -8.49
N ASN A 72 12.16 -0.03 -9.63
CA ASN A 72 11.32 -1.23 -9.79
C ASN A 72 12.11 -2.53 -9.60
N ARG A 73 13.36 -2.59 -10.10
CA ARG A 73 14.23 -3.76 -9.92
C ARG A 73 14.61 -3.96 -8.45
N ASN A 74 14.96 -2.87 -7.77
CA ASN A 74 15.37 -2.90 -6.36
C ASN A 74 14.21 -3.33 -5.47
N ILE A 75 13.01 -2.82 -5.73
CA ILE A 75 11.78 -3.21 -5.02
C ILE A 75 11.54 -4.71 -5.17
N GLY A 76 11.60 -5.25 -6.37
CA GLY A 76 11.42 -6.69 -6.61
C GLY A 76 12.44 -7.57 -5.88
N ILE A 77 13.72 -7.13 -5.81
CA ILE A 77 14.77 -7.85 -5.05
C ILE A 77 14.46 -7.82 -3.55
N ILE A 78 14.06 -6.68 -3.01
CA ILE A 78 13.73 -6.50 -1.60
C ILE A 78 12.51 -7.33 -1.22
N GLU A 79 11.46 -7.33 -2.05
CA GLU A 79 10.27 -8.16 -1.83
C GLU A 79 10.59 -9.65 -1.84
N LYS A 80 11.40 -10.10 -2.79
CA LYS A 80 11.87 -11.50 -2.82
C LYS A 80 12.62 -11.88 -1.54
N LYS A 81 13.52 -11.01 -1.07
CA LYS A 81 14.23 -11.24 0.20
C LYS A 81 13.28 -11.32 1.41
N ALA A 82 12.22 -10.52 1.43
CA ALA A 82 11.28 -10.48 2.53
C ALA A 82 10.38 -11.72 2.56
N PHE A 83 9.88 -12.14 1.41
CA PHE A 83 8.78 -13.09 1.33
C PHE A 83 9.13 -14.43 0.72
N CYS A 84 10.20 -14.51 -0.10
CA CYS A 84 10.53 -15.76 -0.77
C CYS A 84 11.56 -16.57 0.02
N THR A 85 11.26 -17.85 0.20
CA THR A 85 12.17 -18.87 0.73
C THR A 85 12.41 -19.92 -0.32
N LEU A 86 13.67 -20.43 -0.40
CA LEU A 86 13.98 -21.57 -1.22
C LEU A 86 13.62 -22.83 -0.44
N LYS A 87 12.68 -23.62 -0.95
CA LYS A 87 12.44 -24.98 -0.46
C LYS A 87 13.24 -25.95 -1.34
N HIS A 88 14.18 -26.67 -0.76
CA HIS A 88 14.87 -27.78 -1.41
C HIS A 88 13.89 -28.95 -1.49
N THR A 89 13.53 -29.32 -2.70
CA THR A 89 12.79 -30.56 -2.96
C THR A 89 13.75 -31.57 -3.60
N ASP A 90 13.40 -32.87 -3.53
CA ASP A 90 14.22 -33.94 -4.10
C ASP A 90 14.42 -33.81 -5.64
N LYS A 91 13.74 -32.90 -6.29
CA LYS A 91 13.76 -32.73 -7.75
C LYS A 91 14.23 -31.37 -8.23
N GLU A 92 13.89 -30.27 -7.53
CA GLU A 92 14.24 -28.89 -7.90
C GLU A 92 14.16 -27.95 -6.71
N ASP A 93 14.93 -26.85 -6.75
CA ASP A 93 14.78 -25.73 -5.83
C ASP A 93 13.56 -24.92 -6.21
N VAL A 94 12.52 -24.92 -5.37
CA VAL A 94 11.29 -24.16 -5.63
C VAL A 94 11.31 -22.88 -4.79
N GLU A 95 11.19 -21.74 -5.50
CA GLU A 95 10.99 -20.44 -4.84
C GLU A 95 9.56 -20.34 -4.33
N PHE A 96 9.41 -20.18 -3.03
CA PHE A 96 8.14 -20.15 -2.33
C PHE A 96 7.87 -18.78 -1.74
N ASP A 97 6.76 -18.14 -2.10
CA ASP A 97 6.33 -16.85 -1.55
C ASP A 97 5.40 -17.07 -0.35
N ASN A 98 5.86 -16.71 0.85
CA ASN A 98 5.07 -16.81 2.09
C ASN A 98 3.72 -16.07 2.02
N MET A 99 3.60 -15.07 1.13
CA MET A 99 2.31 -14.41 0.91
C MET A 99 1.29 -15.30 0.19
N SER A 100 1.69 -16.44 -0.39
CA SER A 100 0.76 -17.38 -1.02
C SER A 100 -0.23 -17.96 -0.01
N GLY A 101 0.24 -18.24 1.21
CA GLY A 101 -0.59 -18.74 2.30
C GLY A 101 -1.52 -17.70 2.95
N ILE A 102 -1.41 -16.42 2.58
CA ILE A 102 -2.34 -15.38 3.03
C ILE A 102 -3.43 -15.21 1.99
N ILE A 103 -4.63 -15.60 2.33
CA ILE A 103 -5.82 -15.51 1.46
C ILE A 103 -6.72 -14.41 1.99
N VAL A 104 -6.99 -13.40 1.17
CA VAL A 104 -7.85 -12.27 1.53
C VAL A 104 -9.03 -12.24 0.58
N GLY A 105 -10.23 -12.37 1.13
CA GLY A 105 -11.46 -12.26 0.35
C GLY A 105 -11.79 -10.81 0.00
N ASP A 106 -12.63 -10.64 -1.01
CA ASP A 106 -13.25 -9.35 -1.28
C ASP A 106 -14.09 -8.90 -0.10
N SER A 107 -14.27 -7.60 0.08
CA SER A 107 -15.16 -7.13 1.14
C SER A 107 -16.61 -7.46 0.86
N GLU A 108 -17.43 -7.48 1.91
CA GLU A 108 -18.89 -7.37 1.76
C GLU A 108 -19.20 -6.13 0.90
N PRO A 109 -20.27 -6.17 0.09
CA PRO A 109 -20.73 -5.01 -0.66
C PRO A 109 -21.04 -3.84 0.26
N LEU A 110 -20.63 -2.63 -0.15
CA LEU A 110 -20.91 -1.39 0.55
C LEU A 110 -22.19 -0.75 0.03
N SER A 111 -22.85 0.04 0.84
CA SER A 111 -23.96 0.88 0.36
C SER A 111 -23.42 1.98 -0.55
N ARG A 112 -24.20 2.35 -1.56
CA ARG A 112 -23.90 3.54 -2.37
C ARG A 112 -23.95 4.82 -1.55
N GLU A 113 -24.68 4.81 -0.45
CA GLU A 113 -24.73 5.94 0.50
C GLU A 113 -23.40 6.11 1.25
N ASP A 114 -22.56 5.07 1.31
CA ASP A 114 -21.22 5.12 1.89
C ASP A 114 -20.16 5.69 0.93
N ILE A 115 -20.57 6.08 -0.28
CA ILE A 115 -19.66 6.63 -1.29
C ILE A 115 -19.88 8.14 -1.42
N VAL A 116 -18.77 8.87 -1.54
CA VAL A 116 -18.73 10.30 -1.79
C VAL A 116 -17.80 10.61 -2.96
N LEU A 117 -18.10 11.68 -3.67
CA LEU A 117 -17.25 12.17 -4.75
C LEU A 117 -16.27 13.21 -4.19
N CYS A 118 -14.98 12.91 -4.26
CA CYS A 118 -13.93 13.76 -3.73
C CYS A 118 -13.04 14.33 -4.84
N GLN A 119 -12.68 15.60 -4.71
CA GLN A 119 -11.67 16.25 -5.55
C GLN A 119 -10.28 15.71 -5.23
N LYS A 120 -9.51 15.34 -6.23
CA LYS A 120 -8.10 14.98 -6.03
C LYS A 120 -7.23 16.24 -5.95
N TRP A 121 -6.32 16.23 -4.96
CA TRP A 121 -5.33 17.27 -4.74
C TRP A 121 -3.94 16.65 -4.75
N GLU A 122 -2.96 17.43 -5.22
CA GLU A 122 -1.54 17.15 -5.04
C GLU A 122 -0.98 18.13 -4.04
N GLN A 123 -0.37 17.63 -2.98
CA GLN A 123 0.35 18.42 -2.00
C GLN A 123 1.84 18.21 -2.17
N HIS A 124 2.60 19.29 -2.17
CA HIS A 124 4.06 19.29 -2.25
C HIS A 124 4.68 19.47 -0.87
N VAL A 125 5.95 19.05 -0.75
CA VAL A 125 6.71 19.14 0.52
C VAL A 125 6.92 20.58 0.97
N ASP A 126 6.94 21.56 0.04
CA ASP A 126 7.01 22.99 0.31
C ASP A 126 5.70 23.59 0.87
N GLY A 127 4.66 22.76 0.97
CA GLY A 127 3.33 23.16 1.44
C GLY A 127 2.40 23.70 0.35
N SER A 128 2.87 23.85 -0.87
CA SER A 128 2.02 24.18 -1.99
C SER A 128 1.10 23.01 -2.33
N TYR A 129 -0.07 23.30 -2.89
CA TYR A 129 -0.99 22.28 -3.34
C TYR A 129 -1.62 22.68 -4.66
N LYS A 130 -1.96 21.68 -5.45
CA LYS A 130 -2.63 21.84 -6.73
C LYS A 130 -3.87 20.94 -6.80
N THR A 131 -4.99 21.50 -7.19
CA THR A 131 -6.20 20.74 -7.54
C THR A 131 -6.01 20.11 -8.92
N LEU A 132 -6.32 18.83 -9.02
CA LEU A 132 -6.36 18.15 -10.31
C LEU A 132 -7.77 18.14 -10.85
N ASN A 133 -7.93 18.19 -12.18
CA ASN A 133 -9.24 18.06 -12.83
C ASN A 133 -9.72 16.59 -12.83
N LEU A 134 -9.74 16.01 -11.63
CA LEU A 134 -10.02 14.61 -11.36
C LEU A 134 -10.84 14.48 -10.09
N LEU A 135 -12.02 13.87 -10.21
CA LEU A 135 -12.85 13.45 -9.10
C LEU A 135 -12.68 11.93 -8.87
N ARG A 136 -12.82 11.51 -7.64
CA ARG A 136 -12.82 10.09 -7.25
C ARG A 136 -14.01 9.78 -6.38
N GLU A 137 -14.65 8.65 -6.65
CA GLU A 137 -15.52 8.02 -5.67
C GLU A 137 -14.65 7.48 -4.53
N CYS A 138 -14.96 7.93 -3.32
CA CYS A 138 -14.24 7.56 -2.10
C CYS A 138 -15.23 7.01 -1.07
N ILE A 139 -14.78 6.07 -0.27
CA ILE A 139 -15.55 5.55 0.86
C ILE A 139 -15.59 6.64 1.94
N LYS A 140 -16.77 6.90 2.50
CA LYS A 140 -16.96 7.88 3.57
C LYS A 140 -16.14 7.50 4.81
N PRO A 141 -15.56 8.49 5.51
CA PRO A 141 -14.95 8.24 6.82
C PRO A 141 -15.93 7.59 7.80
N GLY A 142 -15.47 6.54 8.47
CA GLY A 142 -16.27 5.80 9.44
C GLY A 142 -17.04 4.60 8.87
N THR A 143 -17.07 4.41 7.56
CA THR A 143 -17.64 3.21 6.95
C THR A 143 -16.85 1.97 7.38
N VAL A 144 -17.55 0.94 7.82
CA VAL A 144 -16.94 -0.35 8.22
C VAL A 144 -16.81 -1.25 7.00
N ILE A 145 -15.61 -1.67 6.72
CA ILE A 145 -15.28 -2.62 5.64
C ILE A 145 -15.04 -3.98 6.28
N LYS A 146 -15.84 -4.97 5.91
CA LYS A 146 -15.69 -6.35 6.38
C LYS A 146 -15.14 -7.22 5.25
N SER A 147 -14.09 -7.97 5.54
CA SER A 147 -13.46 -8.93 4.63
C SER A 147 -13.02 -10.15 5.42
N SER A 148 -12.79 -11.25 4.74
CA SER A 148 -12.21 -12.46 5.34
C SER A 148 -10.70 -12.49 5.13
N LEU A 149 -9.99 -12.96 6.16
CA LEU A 149 -8.56 -13.26 6.12
C LEU A 149 -8.36 -14.70 6.58
N THR A 150 -7.73 -15.50 5.74
CA THR A 150 -7.32 -16.87 6.08
C THR A 150 -5.81 -16.98 5.97
N ILE A 151 -5.18 -17.61 6.95
CA ILE A 151 -3.75 -17.91 6.93
C ILE A 151 -3.62 -19.43 6.84
N ASP A 152 -3.06 -19.92 5.75
CA ASP A 152 -2.71 -21.33 5.57
C ASP A 152 -1.31 -21.56 6.17
N GLU A 153 -1.26 -22.14 7.34
CA GLU A 153 -0.01 -22.39 8.08
C GLU A 153 0.89 -23.43 7.37
N THR A 154 0.39 -24.17 6.40
CA THR A 154 1.19 -25.10 5.58
C THR A 154 2.02 -24.36 4.54
N GLU A 155 1.50 -23.22 4.08
CA GLU A 155 2.05 -22.40 3.00
C GLU A 155 2.62 -21.07 3.50
N CYS A 156 2.50 -20.76 4.80
CA CYS A 156 2.90 -19.48 5.38
C CYS A 156 3.37 -19.65 6.82
N ASN A 157 4.51 -19.04 7.14
CA ASN A 157 5.02 -19.03 8.52
C ASN A 157 4.51 -17.83 9.33
N LEU A 158 3.70 -16.95 8.73
CA LEU A 158 3.15 -15.77 9.41
C LEU A 158 1.92 -16.16 10.22
N LYS A 159 1.78 -15.52 11.38
CA LYS A 159 0.62 -15.61 12.26
C LYS A 159 -0.15 -14.31 12.28
N ILE A 160 -1.36 -14.34 12.81
CA ILE A 160 -2.18 -13.14 12.95
C ILE A 160 -1.50 -12.07 13.81
N GLU A 161 -0.76 -12.47 14.83
CA GLU A 161 0.01 -11.58 15.70
C GLU A 161 1.08 -10.82 14.93
N ASP A 162 1.73 -11.45 13.94
CA ASP A 162 2.72 -10.80 13.08
C ASP A 162 2.10 -9.68 12.24
N ILE A 163 0.88 -9.89 11.77
CA ILE A 163 0.13 -8.89 11.02
C ILE A 163 -0.26 -7.73 11.93
N LEU A 164 -0.78 -8.00 13.12
CA LEU A 164 -1.18 -6.97 14.09
C LEU A 164 0.02 -6.11 14.52
N ASP A 165 1.17 -6.74 14.76
CA ASP A 165 2.39 -6.01 15.11
C ASP A 165 2.93 -5.21 13.92
N ALA A 166 2.82 -5.73 12.70
CA ALA A 166 3.18 -4.99 11.50
C ALA A 166 2.31 -3.73 11.30
N VAL A 167 1.01 -3.82 11.59
CA VAL A 167 0.08 -2.67 11.54
C VAL A 167 0.51 -1.58 12.53
N LYS A 168 0.81 -1.96 13.80
CA LYS A 168 1.25 -1.01 14.82
C LYS A 168 2.55 -0.30 14.44
N LEU A 169 3.53 -1.09 13.97
CA LEU A 169 4.83 -0.56 13.57
C LEU A 169 4.72 0.34 12.33
N PHE A 170 3.91 -0.03 11.36
CA PHE A 170 3.72 0.73 10.13
C PHE A 170 3.15 2.12 10.38
N TYR A 171 2.21 2.26 11.30
CA TYR A 171 1.63 3.54 11.69
C TYR A 171 2.70 4.56 12.10
N GLU A 172 3.63 4.15 12.97
CA GLU A 172 4.71 5.01 13.44
C GLU A 172 5.73 5.33 12.33
N GLN A 173 6.15 4.32 11.60
CA GLN A 173 7.17 4.46 10.57
C GLN A 173 6.68 5.29 9.38
N TYR A 174 5.46 5.06 8.92
CA TYR A 174 4.91 5.80 7.78
C TYR A 174 4.81 7.29 8.08
N TYR A 175 4.40 7.65 9.29
CA TYR A 175 4.40 9.04 9.71
C TYR A 175 5.81 9.63 9.74
N GLN A 176 6.74 8.97 10.42
CA GLN A 176 8.11 9.47 10.58
C GLN A 176 8.85 9.60 9.25
N VAL A 177 8.73 8.60 8.39
CA VAL A 177 9.51 8.52 7.15
C VAL A 177 8.87 9.35 6.04
N PHE A 178 7.56 9.43 5.98
CA PHE A 178 6.84 10.02 4.85
C PHE A 178 5.96 11.21 5.26
N GLN A 179 4.91 10.99 6.04
CA GLN A 179 3.90 12.02 6.30
C GLN A 179 4.45 13.27 6.99
N SER A 180 5.39 13.12 7.92
CA SER A 180 6.03 14.25 8.62
C SER A 180 6.76 15.23 7.69
N LYS A 181 7.00 14.86 6.43
CA LYS A 181 7.63 15.76 5.43
C LYS A 181 6.64 16.74 4.81
N PHE A 182 5.35 16.50 4.97
CA PHE A 182 4.31 17.36 4.41
C PHE A 182 3.73 18.26 5.50
N PRO A 183 3.73 19.59 5.32
CA PRO A 183 3.07 20.50 6.26
C PRO A 183 1.56 20.23 6.28
N ARG A 184 0.97 20.33 7.47
CA ARG A 184 -0.47 20.09 7.71
C ARG A 184 -0.92 18.63 7.49
N CYS A 185 0.00 17.68 7.51
CA CYS A 185 -0.37 16.28 7.51
C CYS A 185 -0.54 15.83 8.96
N ASP A 186 -1.77 15.53 9.34
CA ASP A 186 -2.06 15.01 10.69
C ASP A 186 -1.48 13.61 10.84
N ARG A 187 -1.02 13.31 12.05
CA ARG A 187 -0.47 12.00 12.39
C ARG A 187 -1.55 10.93 12.42
N GLY A 188 -2.62 10.94 11.91
CA GLY A 188 -3.64 9.89 11.92
C GLY A 188 -3.88 9.23 13.30
N LYS A 189 -4.77 8.27 13.38
CA LYS A 189 -5.05 7.50 14.60
C LYS A 189 -4.09 6.29 14.71
N PRO A 190 -3.74 5.85 15.94
CA PRO A 190 -3.02 4.59 16.15
C PRO A 190 -3.66 3.42 15.39
N ASN A 191 -2.81 2.48 14.93
CA ASN A 191 -3.23 1.33 14.12
C ASN A 191 -3.85 1.70 12.76
N THR A 192 -3.51 2.84 12.21
CA THR A 192 -3.90 3.24 10.86
C THR A 192 -2.96 2.64 9.83
N VAL A 193 -3.51 2.10 8.76
CA VAL A 193 -2.80 1.65 7.56
C VAL A 193 -3.38 2.36 6.34
N PHE A 194 -2.64 2.38 5.25
CA PHE A 194 -3.05 3.04 4.02
C PHE A 194 -3.31 1.98 2.94
N LEU A 195 -4.52 2.01 2.39
CA LEU A 195 -4.84 1.32 1.15
C LEU A 195 -4.21 2.12 0.01
N GLY A 196 -3.16 1.57 -0.58
CA GLY A 196 -2.40 2.19 -1.65
C GLY A 196 -3.11 2.23 -2.98
#